data_00787188c41fe45e589bb885e1c02e25
#
_entry.id   00787188c41fe45e589bb885e1c02e25
#
_cell.length_a   1.000
_cell.length_b   1.000
_cell.length_c   1.000
_cell.angle_alpha   90.00
_cell.angle_beta   90.00
_cell.angle_gamma   90.00
#
_symmetry.space_group_name_H-M   'P 1'
#
loop_
_entity.id
_entity.type
_entity.pdbx_description
1 polymer ?
#
loop_
_entity_poly.entity_id
_entity_poly.type
_entity_poly.pdbx_seq_one_letter_code
_entity_poly.pdbx_strand_id
1 'polypeptide(L)'
;LFQDVKTAACRAALESPTLSGHCAGMDVHPAIRHAPDPDHPGWWSWDFADDGKFHAVVGKLLVRADGPGRATCRMFPEERHSNLGDMIHGGAILTFIDMALFAGGRLAGANVIRAVTLDLSTRFLSRGRIGVPLDAEVELLRETKRLAFFAGRVVQEGALIAHFTGALRKASTDS
;
A
#
# COMPACT_ATOMS: atom_id res chain seq x y z
N LEU A 1 -13.92 -42.65 -7.16
CA LEU A 1 -14.24 -41.90 -5.92
C LEU A 1 -13.24 -40.73 -5.68
N PHE A 2 -12.94 -39.94 -6.73
CA PHE A 2 -12.02 -38.78 -6.60
C PHE A 2 -12.32 -37.67 -7.63
N GLN A 3 -13.61 -37.43 -7.96
CA GLN A 3 -13.96 -36.45 -9.00
C GLN A 3 -14.99 -35.37 -8.62
N ASP A 4 -15.49 -35.32 -7.36
CA ASP A 4 -16.57 -34.37 -7.00
C ASP A 4 -16.23 -33.24 -6.04
N VAL A 5 -14.92 -32.99 -5.73
CA VAL A 5 -14.55 -31.90 -4.79
C VAL A 5 -14.13 -30.60 -5.50
N LYS A 6 -13.92 -30.63 -6.81
CA LYS A 6 -13.44 -29.42 -7.56
C LYS A 6 -14.54 -28.51 -8.10
N THR A 7 -15.80 -28.93 -8.09
CA THR A 7 -16.89 -28.14 -8.72
C THR A 7 -17.64 -27.23 -7.74
N ALA A 8 -17.56 -27.48 -6.45
CA ALA A 8 -18.22 -26.64 -5.44
C ALA A 8 -17.41 -25.38 -5.07
N ALA A 9 -16.08 -25.42 -5.18
CA ALA A 9 -15.21 -24.28 -4.85
C ALA A 9 -15.21 -23.17 -5.92
N CYS A 10 -15.63 -23.47 -7.15
CA CYS A 10 -15.61 -22.49 -8.26
C CYS A 10 -16.91 -21.68 -8.38
N ARG A 11 -17.97 -22.03 -7.65
CA ARG A 11 -19.28 -21.33 -7.70
C ARG A 11 -19.46 -20.30 -6.57
N ALA A 12 -18.66 -20.36 -5.52
CA ALA A 12 -18.70 -19.40 -4.40
C ALA A 12 -17.87 -18.12 -4.65
N ALA A 13 -17.15 -18.02 -5.77
CA ALA A 13 -16.29 -16.88 -6.10
C ALA A 13 -16.98 -15.74 -6.87
N LEU A 14 -18.30 -15.80 -7.10
CA LEU A 14 -19.04 -14.83 -7.92
C LEU A 14 -20.00 -13.92 -7.14
N GLU A 15 -20.03 -14.03 -5.81
CA GLU A 15 -20.75 -13.07 -4.95
C GLU A 15 -19.78 -12.47 -3.93
N SER A 16 -18.78 -11.72 -4.41
CA SER A 16 -17.97 -10.88 -3.54
C SER A 16 -18.81 -9.65 -3.15
N PRO A 17 -19.04 -9.38 -1.86
CA PRO A 17 -19.53 -8.07 -1.43
C PRO A 17 -18.52 -7.05 -1.94
N THR A 18 -19.02 -6.02 -2.59
CA THR A 18 -18.26 -4.96 -3.23
C THR A 18 -17.11 -4.50 -2.31
N LEU A 19 -15.85 -4.70 -2.72
CA LEU A 19 -14.62 -4.29 -2.03
C LEU A 19 -14.61 -2.79 -1.63
N SER A 20 -15.50 -1.98 -2.22
CA SER A 20 -15.69 -0.57 -1.89
C SER A 20 -16.19 -0.33 -0.46
N GLY A 21 -16.84 -1.31 0.18
CA GLY A 21 -17.34 -1.19 1.55
C GLY A 21 -16.23 -1.27 2.63
N HIS A 22 -15.06 -1.82 2.29
CA HIS A 22 -13.98 -2.03 3.28
C HIS A 22 -13.23 -0.73 3.64
N CYS A 23 -13.25 0.28 2.77
CA CYS A 23 -12.60 1.57 3.02
C CYS A 23 -13.54 2.57 3.71
N ALA A 24 -14.87 2.41 3.57
CA ALA A 24 -15.85 3.30 4.19
C ALA A 24 -15.91 3.05 5.71
N GLY A 25 -15.66 4.10 6.51
CA GLY A 25 -15.71 4.02 7.98
C GLY A 25 -14.47 3.43 8.65
N MET A 26 -13.38 3.26 7.90
CA MET A 26 -12.10 2.85 8.48
C MET A 26 -11.52 3.95 9.35
N ASP A 27 -11.14 3.60 10.60
CA ASP A 27 -10.44 4.53 11.48
C ASP A 27 -9.02 4.79 10.94
N VAL A 28 -8.73 6.04 10.58
CA VAL A 28 -7.43 6.53 10.14
C VAL A 28 -6.93 7.63 11.07
N HIS A 29 -5.64 7.94 11.01
CA HIS A 29 -5.09 9.04 11.81
C HIS A 29 -5.82 10.36 11.45
N PRO A 30 -6.18 11.24 12.44
CA PRO A 30 -6.93 12.47 12.17
C PRO A 30 -6.27 13.43 11.17
N ALA A 31 -4.96 13.33 10.98
CA ALA A 31 -4.22 14.11 9.99
C ALA A 31 -4.32 13.54 8.56
N ILE A 32 -5.06 12.46 8.34
CA ILE A 32 -5.22 11.82 7.03
C ILE A 32 -6.66 12.03 6.56
N ARG A 33 -6.83 12.62 5.39
CA ARG A 33 -8.09 12.65 4.66
C ARG A 33 -8.19 11.40 3.80
N HIS A 34 -9.22 10.60 4.05
CA HIS A 34 -9.47 9.34 3.37
C HIS A 34 -10.88 9.37 2.77
N ALA A 35 -10.97 9.51 1.46
CA ALA A 35 -12.22 9.62 0.72
C ALA A 35 -12.11 8.94 -0.65
N PRO A 36 -13.24 8.53 -1.26
CA PRO A 36 -13.22 8.04 -2.63
C PRO A 36 -12.59 9.07 -3.57
N ASP A 37 -11.68 8.62 -4.44
CA ASP A 37 -11.08 9.50 -5.45
C ASP A 37 -12.01 9.60 -6.67
N PRO A 38 -12.42 10.83 -7.07
CA PRO A 38 -13.39 11.01 -8.15
C PRO A 38 -12.84 10.62 -9.53
N ASP A 39 -11.52 10.73 -9.73
CA ASP A 39 -10.86 10.48 -11.00
C ASP A 39 -10.43 9.02 -11.18
N HIS A 40 -10.41 8.25 -10.08
CA HIS A 40 -9.95 6.85 -10.07
C HIS A 40 -10.99 5.97 -9.34
N PRO A 41 -12.05 5.53 -10.01
CA PRO A 41 -13.08 4.68 -9.42
C PRO A 41 -12.50 3.44 -8.73
N GLY A 42 -12.93 3.17 -7.50
CA GLY A 42 -12.43 2.07 -6.68
C GLY A 42 -11.16 2.37 -5.87
N TRP A 43 -10.59 3.55 -6.04
CA TRP A 43 -9.48 4.03 -5.22
C TRP A 43 -9.94 5.07 -4.20
N TRP A 44 -9.17 5.18 -3.11
CA TRP A 44 -9.40 6.15 -2.04
C TRP A 44 -8.14 6.99 -1.85
N SER A 45 -8.32 8.27 -1.54
CA SER A 45 -7.21 9.14 -1.21
C SER A 45 -6.56 8.73 0.13
N TRP A 46 -5.28 9.04 0.26
CA TRP A 46 -4.53 8.98 1.51
C TRP A 46 -3.75 10.27 1.65
N ASP A 47 -4.49 11.36 1.82
CA ASP A 47 -3.95 12.71 1.81
C ASP A 47 -3.62 13.17 3.21
N PHE A 48 -2.44 13.74 3.39
CA PHE A 48 -2.05 14.33 4.66
C PHE A 48 -2.54 15.78 4.74
N ALA A 49 -3.02 16.19 5.91
CA ALA A 49 -3.49 17.56 6.15
C ALA A 49 -2.34 18.58 6.21
N ASP A 50 -1.11 18.14 6.47
CA ASP A 50 0.09 18.96 6.56
C ASP A 50 1.08 18.51 5.49
N ASP A 51 1.30 19.35 4.48
CA ASP A 51 2.21 19.12 3.35
C ASP A 51 3.64 19.65 3.62
N GLY A 52 3.87 20.29 4.77
CA GLY A 52 5.19 20.79 5.19
C GLY A 52 6.15 19.70 5.70
N LYS A 53 5.72 18.43 5.73
CA LYS A 53 6.52 17.31 6.23
C LYS A 53 7.07 16.44 5.11
N PHE A 54 8.04 15.58 5.44
CA PHE A 54 8.75 14.75 4.46
C PHE A 54 7.85 13.87 3.59
N HIS A 55 6.74 13.38 4.12
CA HIS A 55 5.79 12.57 3.34
C HIS A 55 5.20 13.31 2.11
N ALA A 56 5.15 14.65 2.15
CA ALA A 56 4.65 15.46 1.04
C ALA A 56 5.48 15.29 -0.25
N VAL A 57 6.71 14.78 -0.15
CA VAL A 57 7.54 14.52 -1.33
C VAL A 57 6.89 13.48 -2.25
N VAL A 58 6.13 12.53 -1.73
CA VAL A 58 5.44 11.50 -2.54
C VAL A 58 4.28 12.07 -3.35
N GLY A 59 3.67 13.17 -2.88
CA GLY A 59 2.53 13.81 -3.52
C GLY A 59 1.23 13.00 -3.35
N LYS A 60 0.39 12.99 -4.37
CA LYS A 60 -0.90 12.26 -4.35
C LYS A 60 -0.66 10.78 -4.12
N LEU A 61 -1.29 10.25 -3.08
CA LEU A 61 -1.27 8.83 -2.75
C LEU A 61 -2.69 8.28 -2.77
N LEU A 62 -2.91 7.25 -3.55
CA LEU A 62 -4.17 6.50 -3.58
C LEU A 62 -3.97 5.11 -2.99
N VAL A 63 -5.05 4.58 -2.42
CA VAL A 63 -5.05 3.26 -1.79
C VAL A 63 -6.29 2.46 -2.21
N ARG A 64 -6.15 1.16 -2.30
CA ARG A 64 -7.22 0.22 -2.60
C ARG A 64 -7.03 -1.07 -1.83
N ALA A 65 -8.10 -1.60 -1.25
CA ALA A 65 -8.09 -2.94 -0.68
C ALA A 65 -8.25 -3.98 -1.81
N ASP A 66 -7.40 -5.01 -1.82
CA ASP A 66 -7.41 -6.08 -2.84
C ASP A 66 -7.88 -7.43 -2.27
N GLY A 67 -8.48 -7.40 -1.09
CA GLY A 67 -8.98 -8.57 -0.37
C GLY A 67 -8.32 -8.73 1.00
N PRO A 68 -8.65 -9.79 1.73
CA PRO A 68 -8.11 -10.01 3.07
C PRO A 68 -6.57 -10.03 3.08
N GLY A 69 -5.96 -9.22 3.93
CA GLY A 69 -4.52 -9.15 4.09
C GLY A 69 -3.76 -8.47 2.95
N ARG A 70 -4.44 -7.87 1.96
CA ARG A 70 -3.82 -7.29 0.77
C ARG A 70 -4.38 -5.93 0.41
N ALA A 71 -3.50 -5.05 -0.03
CA ALA A 71 -3.86 -3.73 -0.53
C ALA A 71 -2.85 -3.24 -1.55
N THR A 72 -3.26 -2.32 -2.41
CA THR A 72 -2.38 -1.60 -3.33
C THR A 72 -2.38 -0.11 -2.99
N CYS A 73 -1.19 0.48 -2.92
CA CYS A 73 -0.97 1.91 -2.88
C CYS A 73 -0.45 2.38 -4.23
N ARG A 74 -0.87 3.57 -4.68
CA ARG A 74 -0.46 4.17 -5.96
C ARG A 74 0.08 5.56 -5.75
N MET A 75 1.30 5.83 -6.25
CA MET A 75 1.83 7.18 -6.41
C MET A 75 1.91 7.56 -7.89
N PHE A 76 2.02 8.86 -8.14
CA PHE A 76 2.15 9.44 -9.48
C PHE A 76 3.53 10.11 -9.59
N PRO A 77 4.55 9.38 -10.11
CA PRO A 77 5.90 9.93 -10.21
C PRO A 77 5.97 11.17 -11.10
N GLU A 78 6.49 12.25 -10.55
CA GLU A 78 6.71 13.53 -11.20
C GLU A 78 8.22 13.81 -11.33
N GLU A 79 8.62 14.87 -12.05
CA GLU A 79 9.99 15.25 -12.28
C GLU A 79 10.82 15.37 -10.98
N ARG A 80 10.23 15.90 -9.91
CA ARG A 80 10.89 15.97 -8.57
C ARG A 80 11.29 14.63 -7.98
N HIS A 81 10.75 13.53 -8.49
CA HIS A 81 11.08 12.16 -8.07
C HIS A 81 12.19 11.55 -8.93
N SER A 82 12.69 12.26 -9.95
CA SER A 82 13.68 11.76 -10.88
C SER A 82 15.09 11.75 -10.29
N ASN A 83 15.95 10.94 -10.87
CA ASN A 83 17.39 10.97 -10.69
C ASN A 83 18.06 11.62 -11.92
N LEU A 84 19.39 11.72 -11.91
CA LEU A 84 20.16 12.29 -13.02
C LEU A 84 20.03 11.54 -14.35
N GLY A 85 19.41 10.37 -14.38
CA GLY A 85 19.16 9.56 -15.57
C GLY A 85 17.67 9.54 -15.97
N ASP A 86 16.89 10.55 -15.56
CA ASP A 86 15.46 10.74 -15.88
C ASP A 86 14.57 9.54 -15.50
N MET A 87 14.96 8.82 -14.46
CA MET A 87 14.22 7.67 -13.92
C MET A 87 13.81 7.97 -12.48
N ILE A 88 12.84 7.22 -11.95
CA ILE A 88 12.45 7.37 -10.56
C ILE A 88 13.67 7.09 -9.66
N HIS A 89 14.01 8.06 -8.82
CA HIS A 89 15.08 7.94 -7.85
C HIS A 89 14.78 6.84 -6.83
N GLY A 90 15.77 6.01 -6.49
CA GLY A 90 15.59 4.93 -5.52
C GLY A 90 15.09 5.41 -4.15
N GLY A 91 15.53 6.60 -3.71
CA GLY A 91 15.01 7.22 -2.49
C GLY A 91 13.52 7.56 -2.55
N ALA A 92 13.01 8.00 -3.70
CA ALA A 92 11.58 8.24 -3.89
C ALA A 92 10.77 6.93 -3.79
N ILE A 93 11.29 5.84 -4.39
CA ILE A 93 10.68 4.51 -4.25
C ILE A 93 10.71 4.03 -2.80
N LEU A 94 11.81 4.22 -2.07
CA LEU A 94 11.90 3.84 -0.65
C LEU A 94 10.91 4.63 0.22
N THR A 95 10.78 5.94 0.00
CA THR A 95 9.80 6.78 0.71
C THR A 95 8.38 6.31 0.41
N PHE A 96 8.09 6.02 -0.86
CA PHE A 96 6.78 5.48 -1.25
C PHE A 96 6.49 4.13 -0.59
N ILE A 97 7.46 3.20 -0.57
CA ILE A 97 7.30 1.90 0.10
C ILE A 97 7.06 2.09 1.60
N ASP A 98 7.82 2.96 2.26
CA ASP A 98 7.63 3.24 3.69
C ASP A 98 6.20 3.73 3.96
N MET A 99 5.70 4.67 3.18
CA MET A 99 4.31 5.12 3.29
C MET A 99 3.30 4.01 2.99
N ALA A 100 3.59 3.14 2.01
CA ALA A 100 2.72 2.02 1.65
C ALA A 100 2.62 0.97 2.76
N LEU A 101 3.66 0.78 3.59
CA LEU A 101 3.57 -0.09 4.77
C LEU A 101 2.50 0.40 5.76
N PHE A 102 2.31 1.72 5.92
CA PHE A 102 1.27 2.27 6.78
C PHE A 102 -0.09 2.29 6.08
N ALA A 103 -0.18 2.91 4.92
CA ALA A 103 -1.43 3.08 4.19
C ALA A 103 -1.98 1.72 3.72
N GLY A 104 -1.20 0.96 2.98
CA GLY A 104 -1.55 -0.39 2.52
C GLY A 104 -1.71 -1.37 3.66
N GLY A 105 -0.83 -1.32 4.67
CA GLY A 105 -0.92 -2.14 5.87
C GLY A 105 -2.23 -1.93 6.62
N ARG A 106 -2.70 -0.68 6.73
CA ARG A 106 -3.99 -0.35 7.34
C ARG A 106 -5.15 -0.93 6.55
N LEU A 107 -5.13 -0.82 5.22
CA LEU A 107 -6.15 -1.40 4.33
C LEU A 107 -6.10 -2.93 4.31
N ALA A 108 -4.92 -3.52 4.46
CA ALA A 108 -4.74 -4.97 4.62
C ALA A 108 -5.24 -5.50 5.98
N GLY A 109 -5.71 -4.62 6.86
CA GLY A 109 -6.33 -4.98 8.14
C GLY A 109 -5.41 -4.84 9.36
N ALA A 110 -4.16 -4.40 9.21
CA ALA A 110 -3.26 -4.21 10.34
C ALA A 110 -3.58 -2.93 11.12
N ASN A 111 -3.46 -2.98 12.45
CA ASN A 111 -3.60 -1.80 13.31
C ASN A 111 -2.25 -1.08 13.44
N VAL A 112 -1.97 -0.19 12.49
CA VAL A 112 -0.67 0.53 12.37
C VAL A 112 -0.78 2.06 12.49
N ILE A 113 -1.90 2.59 13.01
CA ILE A 113 -2.18 4.04 13.09
C ILE A 113 -1.08 4.83 13.82
N ARG A 114 -0.50 4.26 14.86
CA ARG A 114 0.57 4.88 15.67
C ARG A 114 1.84 4.04 15.65
N ALA A 115 2.07 3.31 14.56
CA ALA A 115 3.27 2.52 14.40
C ALA A 115 4.46 3.39 13.97
N VAL A 116 5.65 2.82 14.08
CA VAL A 116 6.89 3.37 13.51
C VAL A 116 7.58 2.28 12.71
N THR A 117 8.27 2.65 11.65
CA THR A 117 9.06 1.71 10.85
C THR A 117 10.21 1.17 11.69
N LEU A 118 10.29 -0.15 11.79
CA LEU A 118 11.35 -0.85 12.49
C LEU A 118 12.41 -1.35 11.52
N ASP A 119 11.96 -1.86 10.37
CA ASP A 119 12.82 -2.40 9.32
C ASP A 119 12.16 -2.23 7.96
N LEU A 120 12.97 -1.95 6.95
CA LEU A 120 12.58 -1.92 5.56
C LEU A 120 13.73 -2.41 4.69
N SER A 121 13.55 -3.55 4.05
CA SER A 121 14.51 -4.11 3.10
C SER A 121 13.93 -4.09 1.70
N THR A 122 14.67 -3.54 0.73
CA THR A 122 14.23 -3.39 -0.66
C THR A 122 15.29 -3.92 -1.62
N ARG A 123 14.85 -4.58 -2.67
CA ARG A 123 15.65 -4.99 -3.83
C ARG A 123 15.11 -4.28 -5.06
N PHE A 124 15.90 -3.39 -5.65
CA PHE A 124 15.58 -2.77 -6.94
C PHE A 124 15.93 -3.74 -8.06
N LEU A 125 14.97 -4.00 -8.93
CA LEU A 125 15.06 -5.03 -9.96
C LEU A 125 15.03 -4.45 -11.37
N SER A 126 14.30 -3.33 -11.55
CA SER A 126 14.26 -2.61 -12.82
C SER A 126 14.03 -1.11 -12.61
N ARG A 127 14.06 -0.36 -13.71
CA ARG A 127 13.94 1.10 -13.71
C ARG A 127 12.48 1.51 -13.74
N GLY A 128 12.07 2.46 -12.88
CA GLY A 128 10.77 3.09 -12.95
C GLY A 128 10.82 4.38 -13.78
N ARG A 129 9.73 4.68 -14.49
CA ARG A 129 9.59 5.85 -15.38
C ARG A 129 8.77 6.95 -14.71
N ILE A 130 9.16 8.19 -14.95
CA ILE A 130 8.42 9.39 -14.58
C ILE A 130 7.15 9.50 -15.45
N GLY A 131 6.08 10.08 -14.90
CA GLY A 131 4.81 10.30 -15.60
C GLY A 131 3.91 9.07 -15.74
N VAL A 132 4.33 7.92 -15.22
CA VAL A 132 3.55 6.67 -15.24
C VAL A 132 3.24 6.26 -13.79
N PRO A 133 2.00 5.93 -13.44
CA PRO A 133 1.65 5.49 -12.07
C PRO A 133 2.51 4.32 -11.60
N LEU A 134 2.88 4.35 -10.33
CA LEU A 134 3.69 3.33 -9.66
C LEU A 134 2.87 2.72 -8.54
N ASP A 135 2.71 1.40 -8.55
CA ASP A 135 1.91 0.66 -7.59
C ASP A 135 2.79 -0.13 -6.61
N ALA A 136 2.51 0.00 -5.32
CA ALA A 136 3.05 -0.86 -4.28
C ALA A 136 1.96 -1.83 -3.82
N GLU A 137 2.11 -3.09 -4.16
CA GLU A 137 1.25 -4.17 -3.70
C GLU A 137 1.76 -4.66 -2.35
N VAL A 138 0.95 -4.51 -1.32
CA VAL A 138 1.30 -4.81 0.09
C VAL A 138 0.54 -6.03 0.56
N GLU A 139 1.25 -6.98 1.15
CA GLU A 139 0.69 -8.15 1.82
C GLU A 139 1.06 -8.13 3.30
N LEU A 140 0.05 -8.26 4.18
CA LEU A 140 0.21 -8.46 5.60
C LEU A 140 0.56 -9.93 5.87
N LEU A 141 1.80 -10.23 6.19
CA LEU A 141 2.27 -11.60 6.48
C LEU A 141 1.84 -12.06 7.87
N ARG A 142 1.98 -11.17 8.84
CA ARG A 142 1.65 -11.47 10.24
C ARG A 142 1.49 -10.19 11.05
N GLU A 143 0.51 -10.20 11.94
CA GLU A 143 0.37 -9.18 12.97
C GLU A 143 0.43 -9.81 14.35
N THR A 144 1.11 -9.15 15.29
CA THR A 144 1.18 -9.48 16.70
C THR A 144 0.71 -8.29 17.54
N LYS A 145 0.69 -8.42 18.87
CA LYS A 145 0.36 -7.28 19.76
C LYS A 145 1.27 -6.06 19.50
N ARG A 146 2.56 -6.28 19.17
CA ARG A 146 3.57 -5.21 19.09
C ARG A 146 4.14 -4.98 17.70
N LEU A 147 4.03 -5.91 16.78
CA LEU A 147 4.66 -5.88 15.48
C LEU A 147 3.67 -6.24 14.37
N ALA A 148 3.86 -5.65 13.21
CA ALA A 148 3.22 -6.07 11.96
C ALA A 148 4.32 -6.28 10.91
N PHE A 149 4.26 -7.41 10.19
CA PHE A 149 5.23 -7.83 9.18
C PHE A 149 4.57 -7.84 7.81
N PHE A 150 5.25 -7.27 6.85
CA PHE A 150 4.76 -7.11 5.48
C PHE A 150 5.77 -7.62 4.47
N ALA A 151 5.26 -8.07 3.32
CA ALA A 151 6.02 -8.20 2.09
C ALA A 151 5.26 -7.51 0.97
N GLY A 152 5.95 -7.21 -0.12
CA GLY A 152 5.30 -6.60 -1.25
C GLY A 152 6.24 -6.40 -2.43
N ARG A 153 5.65 -5.86 -3.49
CA ARG A 153 6.36 -5.54 -4.71
C ARG A 153 5.91 -4.20 -5.25
N VAL A 154 6.83 -3.50 -5.89
CA VAL A 154 6.54 -2.28 -6.61
C VAL A 154 6.47 -2.62 -8.09
N VAL A 155 5.37 -2.27 -8.73
CA VAL A 155 5.12 -2.58 -10.13
C VAL A 155 4.73 -1.33 -10.91
N GLN A 156 5.07 -1.28 -12.19
CA GLN A 156 4.70 -0.22 -13.12
C GLN A 156 4.34 -0.84 -14.46
N GLU A 157 3.08 -0.70 -14.89
CA GLU A 157 2.56 -1.32 -16.13
C GLU A 157 2.91 -2.82 -16.24
N GLY A 158 2.78 -3.55 -15.14
CA GLY A 158 3.09 -4.98 -15.08
C GLY A 158 4.58 -5.32 -14.93
N ALA A 159 5.50 -4.36 -15.11
CA ALA A 159 6.92 -4.57 -14.87
C ALA A 159 7.24 -4.53 -13.37
N LEU A 160 8.01 -5.48 -12.89
CA LEU A 160 8.48 -5.53 -11.50
C LEU A 160 9.65 -4.57 -11.31
N ILE A 161 9.43 -3.48 -10.54
CA ILE A 161 10.41 -2.43 -10.26
C ILE A 161 11.23 -2.76 -9.01
N ALA A 162 10.56 -3.18 -7.94
CA ALA A 162 11.22 -3.56 -6.70
C ALA A 162 10.42 -4.62 -5.95
N HIS A 163 11.12 -5.36 -5.10
CA HIS A 163 10.54 -6.25 -4.09
C HIS A 163 10.97 -5.76 -2.72
N PHE A 164 10.07 -5.79 -1.74
CA PHE A 164 10.36 -5.32 -0.38
C PHE A 164 9.78 -6.24 0.69
N THR A 165 10.39 -6.15 1.86
CA THR A 165 9.83 -6.63 3.14
C THR A 165 9.97 -5.51 4.16
N GLY A 166 9.06 -5.44 5.12
CA GLY A 166 9.12 -4.44 6.17
C GLY A 166 8.45 -4.89 7.46
N ALA A 167 8.83 -4.26 8.53
CA ALA A 167 8.23 -4.46 9.84
C ALA A 167 7.92 -3.12 10.50
N LEU A 168 6.71 -3.00 11.04
CA LEU A 168 6.28 -1.86 11.83
C LEU A 168 6.16 -2.25 13.29
N ARG A 169 6.64 -1.38 14.18
CA ARG A 169 6.43 -1.47 15.62
C ARG A 169 5.24 -0.62 16.01
N LYS A 170 4.21 -1.26 16.54
CA LYS A 170 2.99 -0.59 17.03
C LYS A 170 3.28 0.10 18.37
N ALA A 171 2.60 1.23 18.62
CA ALA A 171 2.65 1.87 19.93
C ALA A 171 2.13 0.91 21.00
N SER A 172 2.71 0.97 22.20
CA SER A 172 2.15 0.29 23.35
C SER A 172 0.80 0.92 23.70
N THR A 173 -0.19 0.09 24.01
CA THR A 173 -1.53 0.52 24.45
C THR A 173 -1.57 0.96 25.92
N ASP A 174 -0.40 1.03 26.58
CA ASP A 174 -0.27 1.47 27.96
C ASP A 174 0.12 2.95 27.98
N SER A 175 -0.87 3.83 27.94
CA SER A 175 -0.79 5.24 28.36
C SER A 175 -2.19 5.75 28.61
#